data_7f32510403ad13cd84a46c84fa8fbe27
#
_entry.id   7f32510403ad13cd84a46c84fa8fbe27
#
_cell.length_a   1.000
_cell.length_b   1.000
_cell.length_c   1.000
_cell.angle_alpha   90.00
_cell.angle_beta   90.00
_cell.angle_gamma   90.00
#
_symmetry.space_group_name_H-M   'P 1'
#
loop_
_entity.id
_entity.type
_entity.pdbx_description
1 polymer ?
#
loop_
_entity_poly.entity_id
_entity_poly.type
_entity_poly.pdbx_seq_one_letter_code
_entity_poly.pdbx_strand_id
1 'polypeptide(L)'
;MRTNLPVTNVEVPLDEQSLIVSKTDLKGQITYINKDFIDISGFTEAELIGQPHNLVRHPDMPVEAYTDMWADLKDGRPWTGMVKNRCKNGDHYWVLATATPIRENGQIVGYMSVRRKPTHQQVEAAESAYRLFREKKAGGLRIAHGAIVKGGDGPMAGMSLKSKLMAGFGAVLIAMAAVAGLGLWGMGQINQSVDKVYKEGMLPTQALASIGKLMAD
;
A
#
# COMPACT_ATOMS: atom_id res chain seq x y z
N MET A 1 18.54 -14.56 -4.87
CA MET A 1 18.00 -14.07 -6.16
C MET A 1 19.08 -14.23 -7.22
N ARG A 2 18.73 -14.57 -8.49
CA ARG A 2 19.74 -14.70 -9.57
C ARG A 2 20.33 -13.32 -9.87
N THR A 3 21.66 -13.21 -9.86
CA THR A 3 22.42 -12.02 -10.28
C THR A 3 22.94 -12.24 -11.68
N ASN A 4 22.44 -11.47 -12.64
CA ASN A 4 22.90 -11.57 -14.03
C ASN A 4 24.01 -10.57 -14.28
N LEU A 5 25.13 -11.06 -14.77
CA LEU A 5 26.32 -10.27 -15.12
C LEU A 5 26.75 -10.61 -16.57
N PRO A 6 27.51 -9.72 -17.25
CA PRO A 6 27.91 -8.39 -16.80
C PRO A 6 26.76 -7.39 -16.78
N VAL A 7 26.94 -6.22 -16.16
CA VAL A 7 26.08 -5.04 -16.28
C VAL A 7 26.94 -3.83 -16.64
N THR A 8 26.36 -2.93 -17.43
CA THR A 8 26.93 -1.64 -17.78
C THR A 8 26.01 -0.52 -17.33
N ASN A 9 26.46 0.74 -17.43
CA ASN A 9 25.62 1.92 -17.18
C ASN A 9 25.01 2.47 -18.47
N VAL A 10 25.07 1.73 -19.57
CA VAL A 10 24.55 2.17 -20.88
C VAL A 10 23.06 1.79 -20.96
N GLU A 11 22.23 2.80 -21.15
CA GLU A 11 20.81 2.60 -21.42
C GLU A 11 20.56 2.46 -22.92
N VAL A 12 19.82 1.43 -23.29
CA VAL A 12 19.31 1.22 -24.64
C VAL A 12 17.92 1.86 -24.69
N PRO A 13 17.73 2.94 -25.46
CA PRO A 13 16.43 3.61 -25.52
C PRO A 13 15.41 2.77 -26.29
N LEU A 14 14.17 2.73 -25.76
CA LEU A 14 13.03 2.15 -26.46
C LEU A 14 12.41 3.17 -27.41
N ASP A 15 11.96 2.72 -28.57
CA ASP A 15 11.13 3.51 -29.46
C ASP A 15 9.72 3.70 -28.86
N GLU A 16 9.03 4.81 -29.20
CA GLU A 16 7.65 5.08 -28.77
C GLU A 16 6.67 4.01 -29.25
N GLN A 17 6.96 3.38 -30.40
CA GLN A 17 6.14 2.34 -31.00
C GLN A 17 6.51 0.92 -30.54
N SER A 18 7.62 0.75 -29.82
CA SER A 18 8.06 -0.56 -29.36
C SER A 18 7.06 -1.17 -28.38
N LEU A 19 6.64 -2.38 -28.68
CA LEU A 19 5.74 -3.16 -27.85
C LEU A 19 6.36 -4.53 -27.56
N ILE A 20 7.02 -4.67 -26.44
CA ILE A 20 7.71 -5.90 -26.06
C ILE A 20 6.70 -6.86 -25.43
N VAL A 21 6.52 -8.05 -26.04
CA VAL A 21 5.57 -9.05 -25.57
C VAL A 21 6.29 -10.37 -25.26
N SER A 22 5.94 -10.96 -24.12
CA SER A 22 6.34 -12.33 -23.80
C SER A 22 5.21 -13.08 -23.09
N LYS A 23 5.22 -14.42 -23.21
CA LYS A 23 4.38 -15.32 -22.40
C LYS A 23 5.30 -16.27 -21.66
N THR A 24 4.82 -16.72 -20.49
CA THR A 24 5.49 -17.74 -19.70
C THR A 24 4.49 -18.80 -19.24
N ASP A 25 5.00 -19.96 -18.89
CA ASP A 25 4.24 -20.95 -18.15
C ASP A 25 4.06 -20.53 -16.68
N LEU A 26 3.42 -21.40 -15.87
CA LEU A 26 3.22 -21.17 -14.44
C LEU A 26 4.52 -21.09 -13.62
N LYS A 27 5.62 -21.64 -14.14
CA LYS A 27 6.94 -21.62 -13.51
C LYS A 27 7.74 -20.37 -13.90
N GLY A 28 7.21 -19.54 -14.79
CA GLY A 28 7.89 -18.36 -15.32
C GLY A 28 8.92 -18.67 -16.40
N GLN A 29 8.84 -19.86 -17.03
CA GLN A 29 9.64 -20.20 -18.21
C GLN A 29 9.02 -19.57 -19.46
N ILE A 30 9.83 -18.95 -20.29
CA ILE A 30 9.40 -18.23 -21.49
C ILE A 30 8.88 -19.22 -22.52
N THR A 31 7.63 -19.05 -22.94
CA THR A 31 6.96 -19.87 -23.98
C THR A 31 6.72 -19.10 -25.28
N TYR A 32 6.79 -17.78 -25.24
CA TYR A 32 6.62 -16.91 -26.40
C TYR A 32 7.30 -15.57 -26.18
N ILE A 33 7.86 -15.03 -27.25
CA ILE A 33 8.41 -13.67 -27.35
C ILE A 33 8.12 -13.11 -28.73
N ASN A 34 8.03 -11.77 -28.82
CA ASN A 34 7.96 -11.11 -30.11
C ASN A 34 9.33 -10.56 -30.55
N LYS A 35 9.38 -10.07 -31.78
CA LYS A 35 10.60 -9.52 -32.38
C LYS A 35 11.20 -8.37 -31.57
N ASP A 36 10.39 -7.47 -31.05
CA ASP A 36 10.86 -6.32 -30.24
C ASP A 36 11.61 -6.78 -28.98
N PHE A 37 11.21 -7.93 -28.38
CA PHE A 37 11.92 -8.50 -27.25
C PHE A 37 13.31 -9.00 -27.63
N ILE A 38 13.42 -9.67 -28.80
CA ILE A 38 14.72 -10.15 -29.34
C ILE A 38 15.63 -8.96 -29.60
N ASP A 39 15.12 -7.97 -30.34
CA ASP A 39 15.90 -6.82 -30.80
C ASP A 39 16.45 -5.99 -29.61
N ILE A 40 15.62 -5.68 -28.62
CA ILE A 40 16.06 -4.87 -27.48
C ILE A 40 16.96 -5.62 -26.51
N SER A 41 16.67 -6.90 -26.28
CA SER A 41 17.43 -7.68 -25.30
C SER A 41 18.77 -8.19 -25.82
N GLY A 42 18.93 -8.28 -27.14
CA GLY A 42 20.11 -8.82 -27.81
C GLY A 42 20.29 -10.33 -27.67
N PHE A 43 19.28 -11.03 -27.11
CA PHE A 43 19.26 -12.50 -27.08
C PHE A 43 18.54 -13.03 -28.31
N THR A 44 18.95 -14.20 -28.78
CA THR A 44 18.22 -14.92 -29.81
C THR A 44 16.97 -15.60 -29.23
N GLU A 45 16.01 -15.96 -30.09
CA GLU A 45 14.83 -16.72 -29.68
C GLU A 45 15.22 -18.05 -29.01
N ALA A 46 16.18 -18.77 -29.58
CA ALA A 46 16.67 -20.04 -29.05
C ALA A 46 17.31 -19.91 -27.66
N GLU A 47 17.88 -18.75 -27.34
CA GLU A 47 18.43 -18.46 -26.01
C GLU A 47 17.39 -18.05 -24.98
N LEU A 48 16.19 -17.66 -25.42
CA LEU A 48 15.12 -17.17 -24.54
C LEU A 48 14.04 -18.21 -24.29
N ILE A 49 13.57 -18.92 -25.32
CA ILE A 49 12.51 -19.91 -25.18
C ILE A 49 12.94 -21.05 -24.23
N GLY A 50 12.04 -21.39 -23.30
CA GLY A 50 12.28 -22.40 -22.27
C GLY A 50 13.14 -21.91 -21.09
N GLN A 51 13.74 -20.72 -21.18
CA GLN A 51 14.52 -20.16 -20.08
C GLN A 51 13.63 -19.41 -19.09
N PRO A 52 14.03 -19.37 -17.79
CA PRO A 52 13.33 -18.54 -16.83
C PRO A 52 13.38 -17.05 -17.21
N HIS A 53 12.26 -16.37 -17.16
CA HIS A 53 12.16 -14.96 -17.56
C HIS A 53 13.10 -14.02 -16.78
N ASN A 54 13.58 -14.45 -15.60
CA ASN A 54 14.56 -13.70 -14.82
C ASN A 54 15.95 -13.62 -15.49
N LEU A 55 16.16 -14.23 -16.65
CA LEU A 55 17.37 -14.09 -17.46
C LEU A 55 17.66 -12.64 -17.84
N VAL A 56 16.62 -11.88 -18.14
CA VAL A 56 16.72 -10.45 -18.50
C VAL A 56 16.58 -9.51 -17.29
N ARG A 57 16.53 -10.02 -16.08
CA ARG A 57 16.42 -9.19 -14.88
C ARG A 57 17.71 -8.40 -14.62
N HIS A 58 17.58 -7.09 -14.45
CA HIS A 58 18.71 -6.27 -13.98
C HIS A 58 18.92 -6.43 -12.47
N PRO A 59 20.18 -6.51 -11.98
CA PRO A 59 20.46 -6.64 -10.53
C PRO A 59 19.94 -5.47 -9.68
N ASP A 60 19.80 -4.29 -10.27
CA ASP A 60 19.26 -3.10 -9.59
C ASP A 60 17.78 -3.19 -9.22
N MET A 61 17.05 -4.15 -9.77
CA MET A 61 15.65 -4.32 -9.41
C MET A 61 15.49 -4.86 -8.00
N PRO A 62 14.71 -4.18 -7.13
CA PRO A 62 14.47 -4.65 -5.78
C PRO A 62 13.65 -5.94 -5.78
N VAL A 63 13.92 -6.79 -4.81
CA VAL A 63 13.21 -8.06 -4.63
C VAL A 63 11.74 -7.85 -4.34
N GLU A 64 11.42 -6.77 -3.67
CA GLU A 64 10.07 -6.35 -3.29
C GLU A 64 9.16 -6.17 -4.50
N ALA A 65 9.67 -5.62 -5.63
CA ALA A 65 8.90 -5.43 -6.85
C ALA A 65 8.42 -6.77 -7.44
N TYR A 66 9.28 -7.78 -7.41
CA TYR A 66 8.89 -9.11 -7.90
C TYR A 66 8.03 -9.89 -6.91
N THR A 67 8.22 -9.68 -5.61
CA THR A 67 7.36 -10.27 -4.58
C THR A 67 5.93 -9.76 -4.74
N ASP A 68 5.78 -8.46 -4.93
CA ASP A 68 4.49 -7.81 -5.17
C ASP A 68 3.85 -8.30 -6.49
N MET A 69 4.62 -8.31 -7.57
CA MET A 69 4.15 -8.82 -8.87
C MET A 69 3.62 -10.25 -8.78
N TRP A 70 4.37 -11.16 -8.16
CA TRP A 70 3.96 -12.55 -8.05
C TRP A 70 2.77 -12.75 -7.12
N ALA A 71 2.61 -11.90 -6.10
CA ALA A 71 1.43 -11.92 -5.24
C ALA A 71 0.15 -11.61 -6.04
N ASP A 72 0.16 -10.55 -6.87
CA ASP A 72 -0.97 -10.21 -7.71
C ASP A 72 -1.26 -11.26 -8.78
N LEU A 73 -0.24 -11.72 -9.50
CA LEU A 73 -0.40 -12.70 -10.57
C LEU A 73 -0.97 -14.03 -10.07
N LYS A 74 -0.51 -14.53 -8.93
CA LYS A 74 -1.02 -15.76 -8.30
C LYS A 74 -2.45 -15.61 -7.80
N ASP A 75 -2.82 -14.41 -7.36
CA ASP A 75 -4.17 -14.08 -6.95
C ASP A 75 -5.10 -13.78 -8.15
N GLY A 76 -4.57 -13.94 -9.35
CA GLY A 76 -5.32 -13.77 -10.60
C GLY A 76 -5.55 -12.33 -11.01
N ARG A 77 -4.82 -11.38 -10.43
CA ARG A 77 -4.87 -9.96 -10.74
C ARG A 77 -3.77 -9.54 -11.72
N PRO A 78 -4.01 -8.55 -12.58
CA PRO A 78 -2.95 -7.91 -13.35
C PRO A 78 -2.05 -7.07 -12.43
N TRP A 79 -0.78 -6.96 -12.83
CA TRP A 79 0.21 -6.11 -12.17
C TRP A 79 0.81 -5.14 -13.19
N THR A 80 1.01 -3.88 -12.82
CA THR A 80 1.67 -2.88 -13.68
C THR A 80 2.71 -2.12 -12.89
N GLY A 81 3.97 -2.15 -13.34
CA GLY A 81 5.05 -1.46 -12.65
C GLY A 81 6.27 -1.18 -13.52
N MET A 82 7.17 -0.37 -12.98
CA MET A 82 8.45 -0.06 -13.62
C MET A 82 9.43 -1.23 -13.48
N VAL A 83 10.08 -1.59 -14.58
CA VAL A 83 11.06 -2.68 -14.61
C VAL A 83 12.32 -2.24 -15.36
N LYS A 84 13.47 -2.43 -14.72
CA LYS A 84 14.78 -2.34 -15.36
C LYS A 84 15.20 -3.73 -15.82
N ASN A 85 15.41 -3.90 -17.10
CA ASN A 85 15.89 -5.13 -17.70
C ASN A 85 17.35 -5.02 -18.15
N ARG A 86 18.01 -6.14 -18.28
CA ARG A 86 19.38 -6.26 -18.76
C ARG A 86 19.42 -6.89 -20.14
N CYS A 87 20.17 -6.31 -21.04
CA CYS A 87 20.52 -6.87 -22.34
C CYS A 87 21.63 -7.96 -22.20
N LYS A 88 21.78 -8.76 -23.22
CA LYS A 88 22.81 -9.83 -23.28
C LYS A 88 24.22 -9.29 -23.08
N ASN A 89 24.55 -8.13 -23.64
CA ASN A 89 25.85 -7.47 -23.52
C ASN A 89 26.08 -6.78 -22.16
N GLY A 90 25.03 -6.67 -21.33
CA GLY A 90 25.11 -6.03 -20.02
C GLY A 90 24.47 -4.65 -19.96
N ASP A 91 24.12 -4.04 -21.09
CA ASP A 91 23.36 -2.80 -21.14
C ASP A 91 21.97 -2.99 -20.54
N HIS A 92 21.24 -1.91 -20.32
CA HIS A 92 19.94 -2.00 -19.71
C HIS A 92 18.90 -1.16 -20.44
N TYR A 93 17.63 -1.50 -20.22
CA TYR A 93 16.50 -0.73 -20.70
C TYR A 93 15.40 -0.70 -19.66
N TRP A 94 14.70 0.43 -19.60
CA TRP A 94 13.55 0.61 -18.73
C TRP A 94 12.26 0.37 -19.48
N VAL A 95 11.30 -0.25 -18.81
CA VAL A 95 9.96 -0.50 -19.33
C VAL A 95 8.88 -0.23 -18.28
N LEU A 96 7.73 0.25 -18.73
CA LEU A 96 6.48 0.11 -18.00
C LEU A 96 5.87 -1.24 -18.40
N ALA A 97 5.90 -2.18 -17.48
CA ALA A 97 5.48 -3.56 -17.71
C ALA A 97 4.08 -3.79 -17.14
N THR A 98 3.17 -4.34 -17.95
CA THR A 98 1.89 -4.89 -17.50
C THR A 98 1.94 -6.40 -17.64
N ALA A 99 1.82 -7.13 -16.55
CA ALA A 99 1.77 -8.58 -16.50
C ALA A 99 0.36 -9.03 -16.13
N THR A 100 -0.18 -10.03 -16.84
CA THR A 100 -1.53 -10.54 -16.65
C THR A 100 -1.54 -12.08 -16.66
N PRO A 101 -2.37 -12.72 -15.81
CA PRO A 101 -2.57 -14.16 -15.90
C PRO A 101 -3.30 -14.54 -17.19
N ILE A 102 -2.84 -15.60 -17.85
CA ILE A 102 -3.54 -16.26 -18.97
C ILE A 102 -4.45 -17.32 -18.37
N ARG A 103 -5.73 -17.31 -18.76
CA ARG A 103 -6.72 -18.27 -18.27
C ARG A 103 -7.26 -19.13 -19.40
N GLU A 104 -7.37 -20.41 -19.11
CA GLU A 104 -8.06 -21.39 -19.95
C GLU A 104 -9.05 -22.16 -19.06
N ASN A 105 -10.30 -22.24 -19.47
CA ASN A 105 -11.38 -22.87 -18.69
C ASN A 105 -11.45 -22.40 -17.23
N GLY A 106 -11.18 -21.10 -16.99
CA GLY A 106 -11.18 -20.47 -15.65
C GLY A 106 -9.91 -20.68 -14.84
N GLN A 107 -9.02 -21.57 -15.24
CA GLN A 107 -7.75 -21.83 -14.55
C GLN A 107 -6.61 -20.98 -15.15
N ILE A 108 -5.69 -20.53 -14.29
CA ILE A 108 -4.49 -19.85 -14.74
C ILE A 108 -3.54 -20.91 -15.33
N VAL A 109 -3.14 -20.73 -16.59
CA VAL A 109 -2.24 -21.65 -17.33
C VAL A 109 -0.86 -21.03 -17.59
N GLY A 110 -0.72 -19.73 -17.38
CA GLY A 110 0.53 -19.02 -17.62
C GLY A 110 0.34 -17.51 -17.41
N TYR A 111 1.32 -16.75 -17.85
CA TYR A 111 1.33 -15.29 -17.72
C TYR A 111 1.76 -14.64 -19.01
N MET A 112 1.19 -13.48 -19.32
CA MET A 112 1.60 -12.62 -20.42
C MET A 112 2.09 -11.29 -19.88
N SER A 113 3.16 -10.77 -20.45
CA SER A 113 3.63 -9.43 -20.14
C SER A 113 3.77 -8.60 -21.41
N VAL A 114 3.17 -7.41 -21.36
CA VAL A 114 3.29 -6.38 -22.39
C VAL A 114 4.05 -5.21 -21.78
N ARG A 115 5.05 -4.71 -22.50
CA ARG A 115 5.95 -3.66 -22.02
C ARG A 115 6.09 -2.59 -23.07
N ARG A 116 6.11 -1.35 -22.62
CA ARG A 116 6.30 -0.17 -23.48
C ARG A 116 7.25 0.81 -22.83
N LYS A 117 7.66 1.79 -23.62
CA LYS A 117 8.52 2.88 -23.18
C LYS A 117 7.88 3.64 -22.02
N PRO A 118 8.58 3.81 -20.91
CA PRO A 118 8.15 4.71 -19.84
C PRO A 118 8.54 6.16 -20.16
N THR A 119 7.92 7.11 -19.47
CA THR A 119 8.39 8.50 -19.49
C THR A 119 9.69 8.65 -18.67
N HIS A 120 10.48 9.67 -18.99
CA HIS A 120 11.72 9.99 -18.23
C HIS A 120 11.42 10.19 -16.73
N GLN A 121 10.35 10.90 -16.41
CA GLN A 121 9.92 11.13 -15.02
C GLN A 121 9.60 9.82 -14.27
N GLN A 122 8.98 8.84 -14.95
CA GLN A 122 8.72 7.52 -14.37
C GLN A 122 10.03 6.77 -14.09
N VAL A 123 11.01 6.85 -14.99
CA VAL A 123 12.31 6.22 -14.81
C VAL A 123 13.03 6.82 -13.60
N GLU A 124 13.16 8.14 -13.53
CA GLU A 124 13.84 8.83 -12.42
C GLU A 124 13.20 8.53 -11.06
N ALA A 125 11.87 8.55 -11.00
CA ALA A 125 11.14 8.23 -9.78
C ALA A 125 11.36 6.78 -9.34
N ALA A 126 11.30 5.83 -10.28
CA ALA A 126 11.52 4.41 -10.01
C ALA A 126 12.97 4.14 -9.60
N GLU A 127 13.95 4.69 -10.30
CA GLU A 127 15.37 4.49 -10.00
C GLU A 127 15.73 5.00 -8.60
N SER A 128 15.25 6.21 -8.26
CA SER A 128 15.46 6.80 -6.94
C SER A 128 14.86 5.94 -5.83
N ALA A 129 13.63 5.48 -5.99
CA ALA A 129 12.97 4.65 -5.00
C ALA A 129 13.60 3.25 -4.90
N TYR A 130 13.88 2.60 -6.03
CA TYR A 130 14.48 1.26 -6.05
C TYR A 130 15.87 1.25 -5.42
N ARG A 131 16.63 2.34 -5.55
CA ARG A 131 17.89 2.53 -4.83
C ARG A 131 17.69 2.49 -3.31
N LEU A 132 16.66 3.16 -2.79
CA LEU A 132 16.35 3.12 -1.35
C LEU A 132 16.02 1.71 -0.85
N PHE A 133 15.29 0.91 -1.64
CA PHE A 133 15.03 -0.50 -1.30
C PHE A 133 16.34 -1.32 -1.27
N ARG A 134 17.20 -1.17 -2.28
CA ARG A 134 18.51 -1.87 -2.32
C ARG A 134 19.43 -1.52 -1.15
N GLU A 135 19.44 -0.24 -0.77
CA GLU A 135 20.23 0.28 0.35
C GLU A 135 19.57 0.00 1.72
N LYS A 136 18.42 -0.65 1.75
CA LYS A 136 17.60 -0.87 2.98
C LYS A 136 17.23 0.42 3.70
N LYS A 137 17.10 1.52 2.97
CA LYS A 137 16.74 2.86 3.44
C LYS A 137 15.32 3.27 3.00
N ALA A 138 14.48 2.32 2.63
CA ALA A 138 13.14 2.60 2.09
C ALA A 138 12.19 3.30 3.09
N GLY A 139 12.51 3.33 4.40
CA GLY A 139 11.89 4.24 5.38
C GLY A 139 10.34 4.24 5.37
N GLY A 140 9.71 3.06 5.44
CA GLY A 140 8.25 2.97 5.37
C GLY A 140 7.67 3.01 3.95
N LEU A 141 8.50 3.06 2.89
CA LEU A 141 8.03 2.81 1.53
C LEU A 141 7.79 1.31 1.31
N ARG A 142 6.77 0.99 0.54
CA ARG A 142 6.49 -0.36 0.06
C ARG A 142 6.07 -0.30 -1.40
N ILE A 143 6.22 -1.43 -2.09
CA ILE A 143 5.67 -1.61 -3.43
C ILE A 143 4.35 -2.36 -3.27
N ALA A 144 3.27 -1.82 -3.83
CA ALA A 144 1.95 -2.42 -3.79
C ALA A 144 1.26 -2.23 -5.13
N HIS A 145 0.89 -3.34 -5.78
CA HIS A 145 0.30 -3.37 -7.12
C HIS A 145 1.16 -2.62 -8.16
N GLY A 146 2.49 -2.74 -8.01
CA GLY A 146 3.49 -2.08 -8.86
C GLY A 146 3.75 -0.60 -8.55
N ALA A 147 2.95 0.02 -7.72
CA ALA A 147 3.14 1.40 -7.29
C ALA A 147 4.00 1.51 -6.02
N ILE A 148 4.84 2.54 -5.96
CA ILE A 148 5.59 2.88 -4.76
C ILE A 148 4.67 3.70 -3.86
N VAL A 149 4.30 3.16 -2.70
CA VAL A 149 3.39 3.79 -1.74
C VAL A 149 4.06 3.94 -0.39
N LYS A 150 3.71 4.97 0.36
CA LYS A 150 4.11 5.05 1.77
C LYS A 150 3.36 4.00 2.56
N GLY A 151 4.09 3.14 3.25
CA GLY A 151 3.51 2.31 4.29
C GLY A 151 2.97 3.24 5.39
N GLY A 152 1.72 3.08 5.76
CA GLY A 152 1.19 3.85 6.88
C GLY A 152 1.83 3.34 8.17
N ASP A 153 2.70 4.13 8.78
CA ASP A 153 3.33 3.85 10.08
C ASP A 153 2.36 4.10 11.26
N GLY A 154 1.07 4.13 11.00
CA GLY A 154 0.06 4.30 12.04
C GLY A 154 -0.25 2.99 12.78
N PRO A 155 -0.72 3.07 14.04
CA PRO A 155 -1.08 1.90 14.85
C PRO A 155 -2.13 0.99 14.19
N MET A 156 -2.73 1.43 13.08
CA MET A 156 -3.67 0.66 12.24
C MET A 156 -3.05 0.17 10.93
N ALA A 157 -1.73 0.36 10.70
CA ALA A 157 -1.04 -0.16 9.52
C ALA A 157 -1.09 -1.70 9.57
N GLY A 158 -1.58 -2.34 8.52
CA GLY A 158 -1.74 -3.80 8.47
C GLY A 158 -3.09 -4.34 8.94
N MET A 159 -3.96 -3.54 9.54
CA MET A 159 -5.32 -3.97 9.87
C MET A 159 -6.22 -3.99 8.64
N SER A 160 -7.12 -4.97 8.55
CA SER A 160 -8.15 -5.03 7.52
C SER A 160 -9.08 -3.81 7.59
N LEU A 161 -9.76 -3.45 6.50
CA LEU A 161 -10.74 -2.36 6.49
C LEU A 161 -11.82 -2.56 7.56
N LYS A 162 -12.28 -3.80 7.73
CA LYS A 162 -13.26 -4.18 8.77
C LYS A 162 -12.72 -3.88 10.17
N SER A 163 -11.47 -4.24 10.45
CA SER A 163 -10.83 -3.96 11.75
C SER A 163 -10.60 -2.47 12.00
N LYS A 164 -10.26 -1.70 10.96
CA LYS A 164 -10.12 -0.23 11.04
C LYS A 164 -11.45 0.46 11.36
N LEU A 165 -12.53 0.02 10.71
CA LEU A 165 -13.89 0.49 10.99
C LEU A 165 -14.30 0.14 12.42
N MET A 166 -14.10 -1.11 12.86
CA MET A 166 -14.43 -1.54 14.23
C MET A 166 -13.66 -0.72 15.28
N ALA A 167 -12.36 -0.48 15.07
CA ALA A 167 -11.56 0.35 15.97
C ALA A 167 -12.03 1.80 16.00
N GLY A 168 -12.39 2.38 14.85
CA GLY A 168 -12.97 3.73 14.75
C GLY A 168 -14.31 3.86 15.49
N PHE A 169 -15.24 2.94 15.26
CA PHE A 169 -16.52 2.91 16.00
C PHE A 169 -16.32 2.69 17.50
N GLY A 170 -15.40 1.81 17.90
CA GLY A 170 -15.05 1.59 19.29
C GLY A 170 -14.55 2.87 19.98
N ALA A 171 -13.68 3.63 19.34
CA ALA A 171 -13.17 4.89 19.86
C ALA A 171 -14.29 5.94 20.04
N VAL A 172 -15.22 6.03 19.08
CA VAL A 172 -16.38 6.94 19.19
C VAL A 172 -17.30 6.55 20.34
N LEU A 173 -17.60 5.26 20.52
CA LEU A 173 -18.42 4.77 21.62
C LEU A 173 -17.78 5.07 23.00
N ILE A 174 -16.47 4.89 23.13
CA ILE A 174 -15.73 5.23 24.36
C ILE A 174 -15.81 6.74 24.63
N ALA A 175 -15.63 7.58 23.62
CA ALA A 175 -15.75 9.03 23.76
C ALA A 175 -17.17 9.45 24.18
N MET A 176 -18.21 8.86 23.59
CA MET A 176 -19.60 9.11 23.98
C MET A 176 -19.89 8.69 25.43
N ALA A 177 -19.40 7.53 25.86
CA ALA A 177 -19.53 7.06 27.23
C ALA A 177 -18.83 8.00 28.24
N ALA A 178 -17.65 8.52 27.89
CA ALA A 178 -16.93 9.49 28.70
C ALA A 178 -17.69 10.80 28.84
N VAL A 179 -18.27 11.34 27.76
CA VAL A 179 -19.10 12.56 27.77
C VAL A 179 -20.36 12.35 28.62
N ALA A 180 -21.03 11.21 28.47
CA ALA A 180 -22.20 10.86 29.28
C ALA A 180 -21.85 10.76 30.77
N GLY A 181 -20.73 10.13 31.10
CA GLY A 181 -20.23 10.04 32.47
C GLY A 181 -19.92 11.39 33.08
N LEU A 182 -19.27 12.30 32.37
CA LEU A 182 -19.03 13.68 32.81
C LEU A 182 -20.32 14.48 32.99
N GLY A 183 -21.29 14.28 32.10
CA GLY A 183 -22.62 14.89 32.18
C GLY A 183 -23.38 14.46 33.46
N LEU A 184 -23.41 13.16 33.74
CA LEU A 184 -24.03 12.62 34.95
C LEU A 184 -23.34 13.09 36.23
N TRP A 185 -22.00 13.12 36.23
CA TRP A 185 -21.22 13.65 37.37
C TRP A 185 -21.50 15.14 37.60
N GLY A 186 -21.55 15.94 36.51
CA GLY A 186 -21.90 17.37 36.61
C GLY A 186 -23.31 17.61 37.15
N MET A 187 -24.33 16.82 36.71
CA MET A 187 -25.69 16.89 37.27
C MET A 187 -25.70 16.53 38.77
N GLY A 188 -24.91 15.54 39.21
CA GLY A 188 -24.79 15.19 40.59
C GLY A 188 -24.26 16.36 41.46
N GLN A 189 -23.25 17.08 40.97
CA GLN A 189 -22.70 18.28 41.63
C GLN A 189 -23.73 19.42 41.72
N ILE A 190 -24.49 19.66 40.63
CA ILE A 190 -25.54 20.69 40.64
C ILE A 190 -26.64 20.32 41.63
N ASN A 191 -27.07 19.07 41.66
CA ASN A 191 -28.11 18.62 42.60
C ASN A 191 -27.69 18.76 44.07
N GLN A 192 -26.44 18.44 44.41
CA GLN A 192 -25.88 18.66 45.72
C GLN A 192 -25.81 20.16 46.10
N SER A 193 -25.47 21.02 45.12
CA SER A 193 -25.43 22.48 45.35
C SER A 193 -26.81 23.05 45.59
N VAL A 194 -27.83 22.58 44.84
CA VAL A 194 -29.24 22.96 45.02
C VAL A 194 -29.76 22.51 46.39
N ASP A 195 -29.46 21.26 46.77
CA ASP A 195 -29.84 20.74 48.12
C ASP A 195 -29.22 21.57 49.26
N LYS A 196 -27.96 21.99 49.10
CA LYS A 196 -27.27 22.81 50.07
C LYS A 196 -27.89 24.20 50.20
N VAL A 197 -28.20 24.86 49.08
CA VAL A 197 -28.87 26.16 49.08
C VAL A 197 -30.27 26.06 49.70
N TYR A 198 -31.02 25.01 49.40
CA TYR A 198 -32.35 24.79 49.95
C TYR A 198 -32.30 24.58 51.49
N LYS A 199 -31.44 23.72 52.00
CA LYS A 199 -31.33 23.38 53.44
C LYS A 199 -30.70 24.50 54.27
N GLU A 200 -29.69 25.19 53.75
CA GLU A 200 -28.97 26.22 54.49
C GLU A 200 -29.55 27.62 54.31
N GLY A 201 -30.19 27.92 53.16
CA GLY A 201 -30.70 29.25 52.87
C GLY A 201 -32.22 29.43 53.05
N MET A 202 -33.03 28.50 52.56
CA MET A 202 -34.46 28.66 52.54
C MET A 202 -35.18 28.16 53.81
N LEU A 203 -34.79 27.00 54.34
CA LEU A 203 -35.43 26.47 55.55
C LEU A 203 -35.27 27.37 56.79
N PRO A 204 -34.11 27.94 57.09
CA PRO A 204 -33.95 28.87 58.18
C PRO A 204 -34.78 30.14 58.05
N THR A 205 -34.89 30.67 56.83
CA THR A 205 -35.69 31.88 56.56
C THR A 205 -37.19 31.65 56.70
N GLN A 206 -37.71 30.48 56.30
CA GLN A 206 -39.12 30.12 56.51
C GLN A 206 -39.42 29.90 58.01
N ALA A 207 -38.50 29.31 58.75
CA ALA A 207 -38.64 29.16 60.20
C ALA A 207 -38.69 30.54 60.94
N LEU A 208 -37.85 31.46 60.50
CA LEU A 208 -37.84 32.84 61.10
C LEU A 208 -39.15 33.59 60.69
N ALA A 209 -39.64 33.41 59.44
CA ALA A 209 -40.90 34.04 59.01
C ALA A 209 -42.12 33.50 59.80
N SER A 210 -42.12 32.22 60.17
CA SER A 210 -43.18 31.60 60.97
C SER A 210 -43.16 32.05 62.41
N ILE A 211 -41.96 32.24 62.99
CA ILE A 211 -41.78 32.82 64.37
C ILE A 211 -42.23 34.28 64.42
N GLY A 212 -41.88 35.07 63.40
CA GLY A 212 -42.30 36.46 63.28
C GLY A 212 -43.83 36.64 63.25
N LYS A 213 -44.54 35.67 62.61
CA LYS A 213 -45.99 35.68 62.59
C LYS A 213 -46.65 35.27 63.88
N LEU A 214 -46.01 34.37 64.66
CA LEU A 214 -46.47 33.96 66.01
C LEU A 214 -46.24 35.05 67.10
N MET A 215 -45.37 36.00 66.86
CA MET A 215 -45.10 37.13 67.80
C MET A 215 -45.92 38.38 67.50
N ALA A 216 -46.69 38.39 66.41
CA ALA A 216 -47.55 39.50 65.95
C ALA A 216 -49.04 39.32 66.27
N ASP A 217 -49.46 38.15 66.77
CA ASP A 217 -50.77 37.82 67.34
C ASP A 217 -50.66 37.82 68.89
#